data_e16423a24f84381dce30b2ddb94ad1de
#
_entry.id   e16423a24f84381dce30b2ddb94ad1de
#
_cell.length_a   1.000
_cell.length_b   1.000
_cell.length_c   1.000
_cell.angle_alpha   90.00
_cell.angle_beta   90.00
_cell.angle_gamma   90.00
#
_symmetry.space_group_name_H-M   'P 1'
#
loop_
_entity.id
_entity.type
_entity.pdbx_description
1 polymer ?
#
loop_
_entity_poly.entity_id
_entity_poly.type
_entity_poly.pdbx_seq_one_letter_code
_entity_poly.pdbx_strand_id
1 'polypeptide(L)'
;MTGGSGLLGREIRKLDPSIISPTRKELDIISPKSIEKAVKKYKPNIILHLAAANKPPEHETNPEPGLTVNIIGTANLCLACHKADIKLIYASTDYVYTGLGPHKEEEALRPPSRFAWSKLGGECAVRMLKKFLILRLDFGPSPFPWKKVYKNQFVSKLYASEIAPLVLKVVKSKARGVMNLGGPRISLEEYAQITRPEIKSIPKPDWVPKDTSMDISKLKKILKL
;
A
#
# COMPACT_ATOMS: atom_id res chain seq x y z
N MET A 1 5.75 12.85 -3.41
CA MET A 1 4.83 11.70 -3.18
C MET A 1 3.85 11.59 -4.33
N THR A 2 3.58 10.39 -4.86
CA THR A 2 2.45 10.14 -5.77
C THR A 2 1.21 9.71 -4.99
N GLY A 3 0.01 9.87 -5.56
CA GLY A 3 -1.23 9.46 -4.88
C GLY A 3 -1.65 10.31 -3.67
N GLY A 4 -1.19 11.55 -3.59
CA GLY A 4 -1.48 12.46 -2.47
C GLY A 4 -2.94 12.87 -2.30
N SER A 5 -3.79 12.65 -3.31
CA SER A 5 -5.25 12.85 -3.21
C SER A 5 -5.98 11.61 -2.66
N GLY A 6 -5.31 10.47 -2.56
CA GLY A 6 -5.86 9.24 -1.98
C GLY A 6 -6.03 9.32 -0.47
N LEU A 7 -6.68 8.31 0.12
CA LEU A 7 -6.97 8.28 1.55
C LEU A 7 -5.71 8.47 2.41
N LEU A 8 -4.72 7.61 2.25
CA LEU A 8 -3.46 7.69 3.01
C LEU A 8 -2.66 8.96 2.66
N GLY A 9 -2.63 9.34 1.37
CA GLY A 9 -1.92 10.54 0.92
C GLY A 9 -2.44 11.83 1.56
N ARG A 10 -3.76 11.96 1.74
CA ARG A 10 -4.36 13.09 2.46
C ARG A 10 -3.94 13.15 3.93
N GLU A 11 -3.95 12.01 4.62
CA GLU A 11 -3.53 11.96 6.03
C GLU A 11 -2.04 12.31 6.19
N ILE A 12 -1.18 11.79 5.30
CA ILE A 12 0.25 12.15 5.29
C ILE A 12 0.46 13.65 5.07
N ARG A 13 -0.27 14.27 4.13
CA ARG A 13 -0.17 15.72 3.85
C ARG A 13 -0.66 16.59 5.01
N LYS A 14 -1.63 16.13 5.80
CA LYS A 14 -2.05 16.82 7.03
C LYS A 14 -0.92 16.85 8.05
N LEU A 15 -0.19 15.75 8.18
CA LEU A 15 0.90 15.61 9.15
C LEU A 15 2.20 16.30 8.72
N ASP A 16 2.47 16.32 7.42
CA ASP A 16 3.67 16.96 6.85
C ASP A 16 3.31 17.68 5.54
N PRO A 17 2.85 18.94 5.62
CA PRO A 17 2.47 19.73 4.45
C PRO A 17 3.64 20.05 3.52
N SER A 18 4.90 19.88 3.97
CA SER A 18 6.09 20.15 3.14
C SER A 18 6.32 19.07 2.07
N ILE A 19 5.63 17.93 2.15
CA ILE A 19 5.77 16.85 1.18
C ILE A 19 5.19 17.27 -0.17
N ILE A 20 6.05 17.38 -1.18
CA ILE A 20 5.65 17.66 -2.56
C ILE A 20 4.77 16.52 -3.07
N SER A 21 3.56 16.84 -3.46
CA SER A 21 2.56 15.88 -3.93
C SER A 21 1.88 16.36 -5.21
N PRO A 22 2.51 16.16 -6.37
CA PRO A 22 1.95 16.56 -7.66
C PRO A 22 0.60 15.89 -7.92
N THR A 23 -0.29 16.62 -8.57
CA THR A 23 -1.54 16.06 -9.09
C THR A 23 -1.28 15.08 -10.23
N ARG A 24 -2.29 14.28 -10.61
CA ARG A 24 -2.15 13.38 -11.77
C ARG A 24 -1.85 14.14 -13.08
N LYS A 25 -2.35 15.36 -13.23
CA LYS A 25 -2.04 16.21 -14.40
C LYS A 25 -0.57 16.63 -14.45
N GLU A 26 0.06 16.82 -13.30
CA GLU A 26 1.48 17.22 -13.18
C GLU A 26 2.44 16.01 -13.19
N LEU A 27 1.99 14.87 -12.70
CA LEU A 27 2.74 13.61 -12.65
C LEU A 27 1.83 12.43 -12.95
N ASP A 28 1.72 12.06 -14.21
CA ASP A 28 1.09 10.82 -14.65
C ASP A 28 2.13 9.71 -14.68
N ILE A 29 1.97 8.70 -13.82
CA ILE A 29 2.91 7.58 -13.71
C ILE A 29 2.88 6.65 -14.93
N ILE A 30 1.83 6.70 -15.75
CA ILE A 30 1.73 5.91 -17.00
C ILE A 30 2.62 6.54 -18.08
N SER A 31 2.90 7.84 -18.01
CA SER A 31 3.70 8.58 -18.98
C SER A 31 5.16 8.75 -18.51
N PRO A 32 6.13 8.05 -19.14
CA PRO A 32 7.55 8.24 -18.82
C PRO A 32 8.02 9.70 -18.96
N LYS A 33 7.51 10.43 -19.98
CA LYS A 33 7.83 11.86 -20.17
C LYS A 33 7.32 12.73 -19.02
N SER A 34 6.12 12.43 -18.48
CA SER A 34 5.57 13.14 -17.31
C SER A 34 6.43 12.91 -16.06
N ILE A 35 6.84 11.65 -15.84
CA ILE A 35 7.71 11.29 -14.72
C ILE A 35 9.06 12.02 -14.84
N GLU A 36 9.69 11.99 -16.01
CA GLU A 36 10.98 12.65 -16.25
C GLU A 36 10.91 14.15 -15.98
N LYS A 37 9.86 14.83 -16.49
CA LYS A 37 9.60 16.24 -16.22
C LYS A 37 9.47 16.53 -14.73
N ALA A 38 8.72 15.70 -13.99
CA ALA A 38 8.53 15.86 -12.56
C ALA A 38 9.83 15.62 -11.77
N VAL A 39 10.60 14.59 -12.11
CA VAL A 39 11.91 14.31 -11.48
C VAL A 39 12.89 15.47 -11.70
N LYS A 40 12.98 16.01 -12.91
CA LYS A 40 13.80 17.19 -13.21
C LYS A 40 13.36 18.43 -12.42
N LYS A 41 12.04 18.68 -12.32
CA LYS A 41 11.46 19.82 -11.61
C LYS A 41 11.70 19.75 -10.10
N TYR A 42 11.40 18.61 -9.48
CA TYR A 42 11.36 18.47 -8.03
C TYR A 42 12.64 17.90 -7.41
N LYS A 43 13.49 17.25 -8.20
CA LYS A 43 14.78 16.65 -7.79
C LYS A 43 14.69 15.86 -6.46
N PRO A 44 13.75 14.89 -6.34
CA PRO A 44 13.53 14.20 -5.08
C PRO A 44 14.67 13.23 -4.78
N ASN A 45 15.05 13.09 -3.51
CA ASN A 45 15.92 12.00 -3.03
C ASN A 45 15.13 10.72 -2.72
N ILE A 46 13.82 10.88 -2.40
CA ILE A 46 12.89 9.78 -2.06
C ILE A 46 11.56 10.03 -2.77
N ILE A 47 11.02 8.99 -3.39
CA ILE A 47 9.64 8.97 -3.88
C ILE A 47 8.83 8.01 -3.03
N LEU A 48 7.79 8.50 -2.34
CA LEU A 48 6.76 7.68 -1.71
C LEU A 48 5.64 7.45 -2.74
N HIS A 49 5.53 6.22 -3.22
CA HIS A 49 4.59 5.85 -4.27
C HIS A 49 3.32 5.22 -3.69
N LEU A 50 2.27 6.04 -3.55
CA LEU A 50 0.94 5.64 -3.06
C LEU A 50 -0.11 5.58 -4.18
N ALA A 51 0.20 6.07 -5.39
CA ALA A 51 -0.75 6.01 -6.51
C ALA A 51 -0.99 4.56 -6.92
N ALA A 52 -2.24 4.16 -6.95
CA ALA A 52 -2.66 2.82 -7.36
C ALA A 52 -4.13 2.83 -7.85
N ALA A 53 -4.47 1.91 -8.73
CA ALA A 53 -5.84 1.46 -8.95
C ALA A 53 -6.18 0.50 -7.78
N ASN A 54 -7.00 0.95 -6.81
CA ASN A 54 -7.19 0.29 -5.53
C ASN A 54 -8.62 -0.14 -5.24
N LYS A 55 -9.35 -0.58 -6.26
CA LYS A 55 -10.72 -1.10 -6.14
C LYS A 55 -10.75 -2.60 -6.41
N PRO A 56 -10.40 -3.46 -5.43
CA PRO A 56 -10.23 -4.90 -5.65
C PRO A 56 -11.37 -5.58 -6.40
N PRO A 57 -12.66 -5.33 -6.12
CA PRO A 57 -13.74 -5.99 -6.87
C PRO A 57 -13.77 -5.65 -8.36
N GLU A 58 -13.38 -4.41 -8.73
CA GLU A 58 -13.37 -3.99 -10.14
C GLU A 58 -12.27 -4.73 -10.94
N HIS A 59 -11.16 -5.11 -10.32
CA HIS A 59 -10.08 -5.83 -10.98
C HIS A 59 -10.48 -7.25 -11.41
N GLU A 60 -11.44 -7.87 -10.74
CA GLU A 60 -11.89 -9.22 -11.10
C GLU A 60 -12.64 -9.25 -12.44
N THR A 61 -13.28 -8.13 -12.82
CA THR A 61 -13.99 -7.98 -14.09
C THR A 61 -13.18 -7.23 -15.14
N ASN A 62 -12.38 -6.24 -14.72
CA ASN A 62 -11.53 -5.44 -15.61
C ASN A 62 -10.09 -5.34 -15.07
N PRO A 63 -9.12 -6.11 -15.59
CA PRO A 63 -7.73 -6.08 -15.15
C PRO A 63 -6.94 -4.86 -15.66
N GLU A 64 -7.44 -4.11 -16.66
CA GLU A 64 -6.71 -3.03 -17.33
C GLU A 64 -6.14 -1.96 -16.37
N PRO A 65 -6.91 -1.43 -15.37
CA PRO A 65 -6.35 -0.48 -14.42
C PRO A 65 -5.21 -1.07 -13.58
N GLY A 66 -5.27 -2.36 -13.25
CA GLY A 66 -4.20 -3.07 -12.55
C GLY A 66 -2.94 -3.16 -13.38
N LEU A 67 -3.08 -3.53 -14.65
CA LEU A 67 -1.95 -3.62 -15.58
C LEU A 67 -1.32 -2.25 -15.84
N THR A 68 -2.13 -1.25 -16.17
CA THR A 68 -1.64 0.07 -16.60
C THR A 68 -1.10 0.88 -15.41
N VAL A 69 -1.84 0.98 -14.30
CA VAL A 69 -1.46 1.83 -13.17
C VAL A 69 -0.51 1.11 -12.22
N ASN A 70 -0.90 -0.11 -11.76
CA ASN A 70 -0.15 -0.77 -10.70
C ASN A 70 1.14 -1.44 -11.19
N ILE A 71 1.15 -1.96 -12.43
CA ILE A 71 2.33 -2.63 -13.00
C ILE A 71 3.12 -1.66 -13.86
N ILE A 72 2.58 -1.20 -15.00
CA ILE A 72 3.33 -0.35 -15.94
C ILE A 72 3.71 0.98 -15.30
N GLY A 73 2.78 1.65 -14.63
CA GLY A 73 3.04 2.91 -13.94
C GLY A 73 4.13 2.80 -12.87
N THR A 74 4.12 1.71 -12.08
CA THR A 74 5.17 1.44 -11.10
C THR A 74 6.51 1.14 -11.77
N ALA A 75 6.53 0.34 -12.85
CA ALA A 75 7.75 0.05 -13.61
C ALA A 75 8.38 1.32 -14.22
N ASN A 76 7.56 2.23 -14.76
CA ASN A 76 8.03 3.52 -15.27
C ASN A 76 8.69 4.36 -14.17
N LEU A 77 8.10 4.40 -12.96
CA LEU A 77 8.72 5.06 -11.81
C LEU A 77 10.03 4.40 -11.41
N CYS A 78 10.10 3.06 -11.43
CA CYS A 78 11.34 2.33 -11.15
C CYS A 78 12.46 2.72 -12.12
N LEU A 79 12.18 2.80 -13.43
CA LEU A 79 13.15 3.23 -14.43
C LEU A 79 13.67 4.65 -14.15
N ALA A 80 12.78 5.57 -13.80
CA ALA A 80 13.16 6.94 -13.46
C ALA A 80 14.00 6.99 -12.18
N CYS A 81 13.61 6.24 -11.14
CA CYS A 81 14.34 6.14 -9.89
C CYS A 81 15.74 5.54 -10.08
N HIS A 82 15.85 4.50 -10.92
CA HIS A 82 17.15 3.90 -11.27
C HIS A 82 18.08 4.91 -11.93
N LYS A 83 17.60 5.63 -12.97
CA LYS A 83 18.39 6.62 -13.71
C LYS A 83 18.84 7.81 -12.86
N ALA A 84 18.02 8.23 -11.88
CA ALA A 84 18.28 9.40 -11.05
C ALA A 84 18.80 9.06 -9.64
N ASP A 85 19.11 7.78 -9.37
CA ASP A 85 19.57 7.27 -8.05
C ASP A 85 18.65 7.60 -6.86
N ILE A 86 17.32 7.62 -7.10
CA ILE A 86 16.27 7.96 -6.14
C ILE A 86 15.84 6.71 -5.37
N LYS A 87 15.64 6.83 -4.04
CA LYS A 87 15.01 5.78 -3.24
C LYS A 87 13.51 5.72 -3.52
N LEU A 88 13.00 4.55 -3.91
CA LEU A 88 11.57 4.32 -4.09
C LEU A 88 10.97 3.60 -2.87
N ILE A 89 9.95 4.19 -2.26
CA ILE A 89 9.14 3.57 -1.21
C ILE A 89 7.78 3.27 -1.82
N TYR A 90 7.44 2.00 -1.95
CA TYR A 90 6.24 1.52 -2.63
C TYR A 90 5.20 1.02 -1.65
N ALA A 91 3.99 1.56 -1.71
CA ALA A 91 2.85 1.05 -0.98
C ALA A 91 2.27 -0.17 -1.70
N SER A 92 2.56 -1.37 -1.20
CA SER A 92 1.95 -2.62 -1.59
C SER A 92 0.73 -2.93 -0.70
N THR A 93 0.32 -4.17 -0.60
CA THR A 93 -0.87 -4.62 0.14
C THR A 93 -0.59 -5.92 0.91
N ASP A 94 -1.29 -6.12 2.00
CA ASP A 94 -1.39 -7.36 2.74
C ASP A 94 -2.07 -8.48 1.92
N TYR A 95 -2.91 -8.14 0.93
CA TYR A 95 -3.60 -9.11 0.05
C TYR A 95 -2.65 -9.97 -0.81
N VAL A 96 -1.35 -9.72 -0.78
CA VAL A 96 -0.35 -10.63 -1.39
C VAL A 96 -0.19 -11.93 -0.61
N TYR A 97 -0.65 -11.96 0.63
CA TYR A 97 -0.57 -13.12 1.52
C TYR A 97 -1.78 -14.03 1.41
N THR A 98 -1.54 -15.34 1.63
CA THR A 98 -2.58 -16.38 1.71
C THR A 98 -2.19 -17.40 2.77
N GLY A 99 -3.18 -18.08 3.31
CA GLY A 99 -2.97 -19.09 4.36
C GLY A 99 -3.40 -18.56 5.73
N LEU A 100 -2.66 -18.94 6.75
CA LEU A 100 -2.88 -18.51 8.14
C LEU A 100 -1.77 -17.58 8.56
N GLY A 101 -2.14 -16.37 8.99
CA GLY A 101 -1.21 -15.39 9.54
C GLY A 101 -0.92 -15.61 11.04
N PRO A 102 -0.10 -14.76 11.66
CA PRO A 102 0.52 -13.55 11.08
C PRO A 102 1.64 -13.84 10.07
N HIS A 103 1.57 -13.22 8.89
CA HIS A 103 2.49 -13.45 7.78
C HIS A 103 3.79 -12.67 7.92
N LYS A 104 4.92 -13.30 7.60
CA LYS A 104 6.25 -12.67 7.56
C LYS A 104 6.58 -12.16 6.15
N GLU A 105 7.49 -11.18 6.07
CA GLU A 105 7.88 -10.54 4.81
C GLU A 105 8.54 -11.49 3.81
N GLU A 106 9.16 -12.56 4.28
CA GLU A 106 9.92 -13.54 3.50
C GLU A 106 9.08 -14.70 2.95
N GLU A 107 7.79 -14.77 3.34
CA GLU A 107 6.92 -15.86 2.88
C GLU A 107 6.71 -15.86 1.36
N ALA A 108 6.53 -17.05 0.80
CA ALA A 108 6.14 -17.21 -0.60
C ALA A 108 4.73 -16.65 -0.84
N LEU A 109 4.61 -15.81 -1.86
CA LEU A 109 3.37 -15.08 -2.14
C LEU A 109 2.53 -15.81 -3.18
N ARG A 110 1.25 -15.98 -2.88
CA ARG A 110 0.24 -16.56 -3.78
C ARG A 110 -1.05 -15.72 -3.75
N PRO A 111 -1.04 -14.53 -4.36
CA PRO A 111 -2.19 -13.63 -4.30
C PRO A 111 -3.48 -14.28 -4.80
N PRO A 112 -4.62 -14.14 -4.08
CA PRO A 112 -5.87 -14.78 -4.46
C PRO A 112 -6.69 -13.98 -5.46
N SER A 113 -6.33 -12.73 -5.75
CA SER A 113 -7.11 -11.80 -6.56
C SER A 113 -6.27 -11.08 -7.60
N ARG A 114 -6.90 -10.63 -8.70
CA ARG A 114 -6.23 -9.85 -9.76
C ARG A 114 -5.67 -8.54 -9.22
N PHE A 115 -6.36 -7.89 -8.29
CA PHE A 115 -5.83 -6.71 -7.60
C PHE A 115 -4.48 -7.03 -6.92
N ALA A 116 -4.43 -8.08 -6.10
CA ALA A 116 -3.23 -8.44 -5.37
C ALA A 116 -2.09 -8.86 -6.32
N TRP A 117 -2.39 -9.58 -7.42
CA TRP A 117 -1.42 -9.85 -8.48
C TRP A 117 -0.87 -8.58 -9.11
N SER A 118 -1.71 -7.56 -9.36
CA SER A 118 -1.23 -6.29 -9.92
C SER A 118 -0.30 -5.55 -8.96
N LYS A 119 -0.56 -5.63 -7.65
CA LYS A 119 0.31 -5.05 -6.62
C LYS A 119 1.62 -5.82 -6.51
N LEU A 120 1.59 -7.15 -6.56
CA LEU A 120 2.79 -7.97 -6.58
C LEU A 120 3.64 -7.73 -7.84
N GLY A 121 3.01 -7.54 -9.01
CA GLY A 121 3.72 -7.13 -10.24
C GLY A 121 4.50 -5.82 -10.04
N GLY A 122 3.93 -4.84 -9.33
CA GLY A 122 4.65 -3.64 -8.90
C GLY A 122 5.81 -3.94 -7.94
N GLU A 123 5.62 -4.85 -6.95
CA GLU A 123 6.73 -5.28 -6.07
C GLU A 123 7.90 -5.89 -6.87
N CYS A 124 7.60 -6.71 -7.89
CA CYS A 124 8.64 -7.31 -8.74
C CYS A 124 9.51 -6.23 -9.42
N ALA A 125 8.89 -5.19 -9.99
CA ALA A 125 9.62 -4.08 -10.58
C ALA A 125 10.46 -3.31 -9.55
N VAL A 126 9.89 -3.03 -8.36
CA VAL A 126 10.56 -2.29 -7.28
C VAL A 126 11.77 -3.04 -6.74
N ARG A 127 11.71 -4.37 -6.65
CA ARG A 127 12.83 -5.22 -6.17
C ARG A 127 14.05 -5.18 -7.09
N MET A 128 13.92 -4.74 -8.34
CA MET A 128 15.06 -4.53 -9.25
C MET A 128 15.94 -3.32 -8.88
N LEU A 129 15.47 -2.44 -7.99
CA LEU A 129 16.20 -1.24 -7.57
C LEU A 129 17.20 -1.54 -6.46
N LYS A 130 18.34 -0.81 -6.44
CA LYS A 130 19.30 -0.85 -5.32
C LYS A 130 18.77 -0.14 -4.07
N LYS A 131 17.97 0.93 -4.24
CA LYS A 131 17.41 1.77 -3.16
C LYS A 131 15.91 1.67 -3.14
N PHE A 132 15.37 0.70 -2.43
CA PHE A 132 13.91 0.52 -2.31
C PHE A 132 13.46 0.17 -0.90
N LEU A 133 12.18 0.40 -0.67
CA LEU A 133 11.41 -0.14 0.44
C LEU A 133 9.99 -0.44 -0.04
N ILE A 134 9.54 -1.66 0.17
CA ILE A 134 8.17 -2.07 -0.08
C ILE A 134 7.46 -2.10 1.26
N LEU A 135 6.34 -1.40 1.37
CA LEU A 135 5.46 -1.42 2.54
C LEU A 135 4.21 -2.23 2.18
N ARG A 136 4.04 -3.40 2.78
CA ARG A 136 2.78 -4.13 2.73
C ARG A 136 1.88 -3.56 3.79
N LEU A 137 0.80 -2.93 3.34
CA LEU A 137 -0.08 -2.11 4.16
C LEU A 137 -1.48 -2.70 4.19
N ASP A 138 -2.14 -2.56 5.34
CA ASP A 138 -3.59 -2.71 5.43
C ASP A 138 -4.19 -1.53 6.19
N PHE A 139 -5.02 -0.74 5.51
CA PHE A 139 -5.67 0.43 6.10
C PHE A 139 -7.00 0.76 5.46
N GLY A 140 -7.81 1.51 6.18
CA GLY A 140 -9.12 1.96 5.71
C GLY A 140 -9.49 3.36 6.23
N PRO A 141 -10.64 3.89 5.77
CA PRO A 141 -11.18 5.14 6.31
C PRO A 141 -11.83 4.93 7.68
N SER A 142 -11.86 6.00 8.48
CA SER A 142 -12.68 6.08 9.68
C SER A 142 -13.83 7.06 9.44
N PRO A 143 -15.08 6.72 9.80
CA PRO A 143 -15.55 5.41 10.29
C PRO A 143 -15.48 4.32 9.21
N PHE A 144 -15.61 3.05 9.62
CA PHE A 144 -15.70 1.91 8.67
C PHE A 144 -16.80 2.15 7.65
N PRO A 145 -16.51 2.12 6.33
CA PRO A 145 -17.41 2.73 5.34
C PRO A 145 -18.57 1.84 4.92
N TRP A 146 -18.45 0.52 5.12
CA TRP A 146 -19.43 -0.42 4.60
C TRP A 146 -20.51 -0.76 5.65
N LYS A 147 -21.69 -1.15 5.17
CA LYS A 147 -22.82 -1.59 6.02
C LYS A 147 -22.72 -3.05 6.46
N LYS A 148 -21.82 -3.81 5.85
CA LYS A 148 -21.60 -5.24 6.11
C LYS A 148 -20.10 -5.52 6.17
N VAL A 149 -19.70 -6.57 6.88
CA VAL A 149 -18.32 -7.02 7.04
C VAL A 149 -18.22 -8.53 6.76
N TYR A 150 -17.08 -8.99 6.28
CA TYR A 150 -16.84 -10.42 6.06
C TYR A 150 -16.57 -11.14 7.37
N LYS A 151 -17.26 -12.30 7.58
CA LYS A 151 -17.03 -13.21 8.70
C LYS A 151 -15.67 -13.90 8.58
N ASN A 152 -15.07 -14.21 9.73
CA ASN A 152 -13.88 -15.06 9.81
C ASN A 152 -12.72 -14.58 8.92
N GLN A 153 -12.59 -13.28 8.75
CA GLN A 153 -11.45 -12.64 8.11
C GLN A 153 -10.58 -11.97 9.18
N PHE A 154 -9.27 -12.28 9.18
CA PHE A 154 -8.29 -11.69 10.08
C PHE A 154 -7.37 -10.76 9.33
N VAL A 155 -7.02 -9.65 9.95
CA VAL A 155 -6.30 -8.53 9.34
C VAL A 155 -5.33 -7.90 10.34
N SER A 156 -4.41 -7.07 9.84
CA SER A 156 -3.62 -6.12 10.65
C SER A 156 -3.99 -4.68 10.32
N LYS A 157 -5.29 -4.43 10.13
CA LYS A 157 -5.83 -3.18 9.62
C LYS A 157 -5.75 -2.05 10.64
N LEU A 158 -5.38 -0.86 10.15
CA LEU A 158 -5.41 0.41 10.86
C LEU A 158 -6.28 1.43 10.12
N TYR A 159 -6.74 2.46 10.80
CA TYR A 159 -7.30 3.62 10.10
C TYR A 159 -6.19 4.43 9.42
N ALA A 160 -6.53 5.12 8.33
CA ALA A 160 -5.55 5.90 7.58
C ALA A 160 -4.86 6.99 8.44
N SER A 161 -5.57 7.54 9.41
CA SER A 161 -5.02 8.48 10.40
C SER A 161 -4.01 7.85 11.36
N GLU A 162 -4.15 6.55 11.65
CA GLU A 162 -3.25 5.82 12.55
C GLU A 162 -2.00 5.32 11.81
N ILE A 163 -2.16 4.87 10.56
CA ILE A 163 -1.05 4.33 9.78
C ILE A 163 -0.15 5.43 9.20
N ALA A 164 -0.70 6.62 8.89
CA ALA A 164 0.05 7.73 8.28
C ALA A 164 1.28 8.18 9.09
N PRO A 165 1.20 8.37 10.44
CA PRO A 165 2.38 8.71 11.23
C PRO A 165 3.43 7.59 11.25
N LEU A 166 3.03 6.31 11.20
CA LEU A 166 3.97 5.18 11.10
C LEU A 166 4.70 5.19 9.74
N VAL A 167 3.97 5.41 8.65
CA VAL A 167 4.56 5.55 7.31
C VAL A 167 5.58 6.68 7.29
N LEU A 168 5.27 7.85 7.85
CA LEU A 168 6.20 8.98 7.90
C LEU A 168 7.46 8.67 8.71
N LYS A 169 7.34 8.01 9.86
CA LYS A 169 8.50 7.56 10.66
C LYS A 169 9.37 6.60 9.86
N VAL A 170 8.77 5.64 9.14
CA VAL A 170 9.49 4.67 8.30
C VAL A 170 10.14 5.35 7.10
N VAL A 171 9.49 6.31 6.44
CA VAL A 171 10.07 7.11 5.34
C VAL A 171 11.35 7.82 5.78
N LYS A 172 11.34 8.39 7.00
CA LYS A 172 12.49 9.10 7.60
C LYS A 172 13.59 8.15 8.12
N SER A 173 13.32 6.83 8.18
CA SER A 173 14.27 5.83 8.65
C SER A 173 15.23 5.35 7.56
N LYS A 174 16.26 4.57 7.98
CA LYS A 174 17.17 3.88 7.05
C LYS A 174 16.62 2.54 6.51
N ALA A 175 15.33 2.25 6.74
CA ALA A 175 14.71 0.99 6.33
C ALA A 175 14.83 0.73 4.83
N ARG A 176 15.06 -0.55 4.47
CA ARG A 176 15.17 -1.05 3.09
C ARG A 176 14.53 -2.44 3.00
N GLY A 177 14.31 -2.91 1.77
CA GLY A 177 13.75 -4.22 1.49
C GLY A 177 12.23 -4.24 1.61
N VAL A 178 11.68 -5.24 2.27
CA VAL A 178 10.22 -5.38 2.48
C VAL A 178 9.91 -5.21 3.96
N MET A 179 8.77 -4.59 4.26
CA MET A 179 8.28 -4.37 5.61
C MET A 179 6.76 -4.46 5.66
N ASN A 180 6.27 -5.28 6.57
CA ASN A 180 4.88 -5.27 6.97
C ASN A 180 4.59 -4.07 7.87
N LEU A 181 3.51 -3.35 7.58
CA LEU A 181 3.12 -2.16 8.33
C LEU A 181 1.61 -2.15 8.55
N GLY A 182 1.21 -2.42 9.76
CA GLY A 182 -0.18 -2.52 10.20
C GLY A 182 -0.28 -2.55 11.73
N GLY A 183 -1.48 -2.87 12.21
CA GLY A 183 -1.78 -3.09 13.62
C GLY A 183 -1.58 -4.54 14.07
N PRO A 184 -2.00 -4.87 15.31
CA PRO A 184 -2.06 -6.24 15.78
C PRO A 184 -3.07 -7.05 14.95
N ARG A 185 -2.95 -8.38 15.00
CA ARG A 185 -3.95 -9.28 14.41
C ARG A 185 -5.30 -9.07 15.08
N ILE A 186 -6.32 -8.79 14.30
CA ILE A 186 -7.70 -8.57 14.74
C ILE A 186 -8.67 -9.18 13.72
N SER A 187 -9.86 -9.60 14.11
CA SER A 187 -10.89 -9.94 13.13
C SER A 187 -11.40 -8.66 12.45
N LEU A 188 -11.77 -8.77 11.17
CA LEU A 188 -12.33 -7.62 10.46
C LEU A 188 -13.67 -7.16 11.07
N GLU A 189 -14.40 -8.07 11.72
CA GLU A 189 -15.61 -7.76 12.47
C GLU A 189 -15.32 -6.86 13.67
N GLU A 190 -14.37 -7.26 14.54
CA GLU A 190 -13.95 -6.45 15.69
C GLU A 190 -13.42 -5.08 15.24
N TYR A 191 -12.59 -5.04 14.21
CA TYR A 191 -12.11 -3.77 13.64
C TYR A 191 -13.25 -2.87 13.17
N ALA A 192 -14.25 -3.41 12.49
CA ALA A 192 -15.39 -2.64 12.00
C ALA A 192 -16.29 -2.15 13.14
N GLN A 193 -16.45 -2.96 14.19
CA GLN A 193 -17.26 -2.63 15.38
C GLN A 193 -16.68 -1.47 16.20
N ILE A 194 -15.40 -1.17 16.10
CA ILE A 194 -14.79 0.01 16.75
C ILE A 194 -15.54 1.30 16.39
N THR A 195 -16.02 1.40 15.16
CA THR A 195 -16.73 2.61 14.67
C THR A 195 -18.15 2.35 14.20
N ARG A 196 -18.55 1.08 14.10
CA ARG A 196 -19.91 0.64 13.73
C ARG A 196 -20.33 -0.59 14.56
N PRO A 197 -20.74 -0.42 15.83
CA PRO A 197 -21.09 -1.53 16.72
C PRO A 197 -22.16 -2.48 16.15
N GLU A 198 -23.13 -1.94 15.42
CA GLU A 198 -24.28 -2.69 14.85
C GLU A 198 -23.99 -3.30 13.46
N ILE A 199 -22.73 -3.43 13.06
CA ILE A 199 -22.40 -3.93 11.72
C ILE A 199 -22.80 -5.40 11.55
N LYS A 200 -23.40 -5.74 10.41
CA LYS A 200 -23.81 -7.10 10.07
C LYS A 200 -22.71 -7.86 9.36
N SER A 201 -22.49 -9.10 9.78
CA SER A 201 -21.52 -9.98 9.14
C SER A 201 -22.12 -10.80 8.02
N ILE A 202 -21.36 -11.01 6.95
CA ILE A 202 -21.73 -11.81 5.79
C ILE A 202 -20.59 -12.79 5.42
N PRO A 203 -20.90 -13.91 4.73
CA PRO A 203 -19.86 -14.80 4.18
C PRO A 203 -18.93 -14.03 3.25
N LYS A 204 -17.64 -14.35 3.28
CA LYS A 204 -16.66 -13.77 2.38
C LYS A 204 -16.64 -14.50 1.03
N PRO A 205 -16.38 -13.83 -0.11
CA PRO A 205 -16.11 -14.48 -1.39
C PRO A 205 -14.76 -15.21 -1.37
N ASP A 206 -14.58 -16.19 -2.25
CA ASP A 206 -13.36 -17.02 -2.31
C ASP A 206 -12.08 -16.23 -2.67
N TRP A 207 -12.21 -15.16 -3.46
CA TRP A 207 -11.08 -14.29 -3.80
C TRP A 207 -10.63 -13.39 -2.64
N VAL A 208 -11.38 -13.33 -1.54
CA VAL A 208 -10.97 -12.62 -0.32
C VAL A 208 -10.20 -13.59 0.57
N PRO A 209 -8.94 -13.29 0.95
CA PRO A 209 -8.15 -14.15 1.83
C PRO A 209 -8.79 -14.26 3.22
N LYS A 210 -8.61 -15.42 3.85
CA LYS A 210 -9.13 -15.66 5.21
C LYS A 210 -8.33 -14.91 6.27
N ASP A 211 -7.02 -14.84 6.11
CA ASP A 211 -6.14 -14.21 7.07
C ASP A 211 -5.02 -13.49 6.30
N THR A 212 -4.96 -12.17 6.43
CA THR A 212 -3.90 -11.31 5.90
C THR A 212 -3.17 -10.58 7.01
N SER A 213 -3.38 -11.02 8.26
CA SER A 213 -2.66 -10.43 9.38
C SER A 213 -1.15 -10.59 9.21
N MET A 214 -0.41 -9.58 9.66
CA MET A 214 1.01 -9.44 9.39
C MET A 214 1.84 -9.51 10.68
N ASP A 215 2.97 -10.19 10.62
CA ASP A 215 4.02 -10.05 11.63
C ASP A 215 4.66 -8.66 11.46
N ILE A 216 4.51 -7.81 12.48
CA ILE A 216 5.02 -6.45 12.50
C ILE A 216 6.29 -6.30 13.38
N SER A 217 6.96 -7.39 13.72
CA SER A 217 8.16 -7.37 14.57
C SER A 217 9.28 -6.52 14.00
N LYS A 218 9.46 -6.55 12.67
CA LYS A 218 10.44 -5.71 11.97
C LYS A 218 10.10 -4.22 12.08
N LEU A 219 8.83 -3.85 11.94
CA LEU A 219 8.35 -2.49 12.13
C LEU A 219 8.64 -2.02 13.56
N LYS A 220 8.25 -2.82 14.58
CA LYS A 220 8.47 -2.50 15.99
C LYS A 220 9.94 -2.26 16.28
N LYS A 221 10.83 -3.14 15.78
CA LYS A 221 12.28 -3.00 15.95
C LYS A 221 12.82 -1.70 15.35
N ILE A 222 12.37 -1.33 14.14
CA ILE A 222 12.86 -0.13 13.45
C ILE A 222 12.34 1.15 14.11
N LEU A 223 11.10 1.16 14.56
CA LEU A 223 10.47 2.33 15.18
C LEU A 223 10.64 2.38 16.70
N LYS A 224 11.25 1.36 17.32
CA LYS A 224 11.43 1.21 18.78
C LYS A 224 10.11 1.30 19.54
N LEU A 225 9.09 0.56 19.06
CA LEU A 225 7.73 0.47 19.64
C LEU A 225 7.61 -0.71 20.61
#